data_7c7eeb872f8e5400f67496fb589c6e15
#
_entry.id   7c7eeb872f8e5400f67496fb589c6e15
#
_cell.length_a   1.000
_cell.length_b   1.000
_cell.length_c   1.000
_cell.angle_alpha   90.00
_cell.angle_beta   90.00
_cell.angle_gamma   90.00
#
_symmetry.space_group_name_H-M   'P 1'
#
loop_
_entity.id
_entity.type
_entity.pdbx_description
1 polymer ?
#
loop_
_entity_poly.entity_id
_entity_poly.type
_entity_poly.pdbx_seq_one_letter_code
_entity_poly.pdbx_strand_id
1 'polypeptide(L)'
;MKLNKIFGGMICLALLASCGDEMDYHEYTDYDSKYVFTNFDNTAGFITNIYGFLEDGFAPYSRGMLASACDEAEYSWKNGSVQNFTNGSWSALNAMDAWSTNYFAIRQANYFLAHMDECDFSDYKFNKDYDAQMLRFNRYQYEARFLRAYFYFTAVEKFGDVPFTTEVLTEDEANALPRTPAKEVLDFVVKECDAIADKLPVDYSKLGDDAAANEKIGRASCRER
;
A
#
# COMPACT_ATOMS: atom_id res chain seq x y z
N MET A 1 -67.90 -25.75 5.38
CA MET A 1 -67.20 -25.09 6.46
C MET A 1 -65.78 -25.63 6.73
N LYS A 2 -65.42 -26.82 6.31
CA LYS A 2 -64.04 -27.38 6.52
C LYS A 2 -63.02 -26.98 5.43
N LEU A 3 -63.45 -26.72 4.19
CA LEU A 3 -62.58 -26.40 3.05
C LEU A 3 -61.92 -25.02 3.20
N ASN A 4 -62.65 -24.01 3.72
CA ASN A 4 -62.11 -22.66 3.91
C ASN A 4 -61.04 -22.57 5.02
N LYS A 5 -61.05 -23.49 5.99
CA LYS A 5 -60.02 -23.56 7.05
C LYS A 5 -58.73 -24.18 6.52
N ILE A 6 -58.80 -25.09 5.56
CA ILE A 6 -57.64 -25.71 4.91
C ILE A 6 -56.96 -24.70 3.99
N PHE A 7 -57.78 -23.91 3.23
CA PHE A 7 -57.23 -22.86 2.35
C PHE A 7 -56.57 -21.74 3.12
N GLY A 8 -57.14 -21.32 4.26
CA GLY A 8 -56.54 -20.32 5.14
C GLY A 8 -55.22 -20.78 5.77
N GLY A 9 -55.12 -22.06 6.15
CA GLY A 9 -53.90 -22.66 6.66
C GLY A 9 -52.77 -22.73 5.63
N MET A 10 -53.08 -23.03 4.37
CA MET A 10 -52.14 -23.14 3.29
C MET A 10 -51.58 -21.78 2.85
N ILE A 11 -52.39 -20.71 2.92
CA ILE A 11 -51.95 -19.35 2.66
C ILE A 11 -51.02 -18.84 3.78
N CYS A 12 -51.30 -19.15 5.04
CA CYS A 12 -50.41 -18.80 6.15
C CYS A 12 -49.04 -19.52 6.09
N LEU A 13 -49.02 -20.79 5.66
CA LEU A 13 -47.75 -21.52 5.46
C LEU A 13 -46.93 -20.95 4.31
N ALA A 14 -47.55 -20.49 3.24
CA ALA A 14 -46.85 -19.90 2.09
C ALA A 14 -46.23 -18.53 2.42
N LEU A 15 -46.80 -17.77 3.37
CA LEU A 15 -46.27 -16.49 3.81
C LEU A 15 -45.08 -16.65 4.77
N LEU A 16 -44.89 -17.79 5.39
CA LEU A 16 -43.77 -18.08 6.27
C LEU A 16 -42.50 -18.53 5.52
N ALA A 17 -42.62 -18.91 4.26
CA ALA A 17 -41.51 -19.38 3.44
C ALA A 17 -40.82 -18.24 2.66
N SER A 18 -41.31 -17.00 2.74
CA SER A 18 -40.84 -15.88 1.90
C SER A 18 -39.72 -15.02 2.52
N CYS A 19 -39.18 -15.34 3.70
CA CYS A 19 -38.19 -14.50 4.38
C CYS A 19 -36.80 -15.16 4.53
N GLY A 20 -36.47 -16.16 3.72
CA GLY A 20 -35.20 -16.90 3.86
C GLY A 20 -33.98 -16.14 3.33
N ASP A 21 -34.10 -15.47 2.20
CA ASP A 21 -32.93 -14.91 1.49
C ASP A 21 -32.64 -13.44 1.81
N GLU A 22 -33.62 -12.70 2.33
CA GLU A 22 -33.42 -11.27 2.65
C GLU A 22 -32.80 -11.03 4.06
N MET A 23 -32.61 -12.08 4.85
CA MET A 23 -31.99 -11.98 6.17
C MET A 23 -30.53 -12.46 6.21
N ASP A 24 -29.96 -12.90 5.13
CA ASP A 24 -28.50 -13.03 5.01
C ASP A 24 -27.91 -11.63 4.81
N TYR A 25 -27.85 -10.92 5.94
CA TYR A 25 -27.06 -9.69 6.06
C TYR A 25 -25.60 -10.09 5.89
N HIS A 26 -25.10 -9.93 4.68
CA HIS A 26 -23.67 -9.93 4.44
C HIS A 26 -23.09 -8.71 5.16
N GLU A 27 -22.46 -8.96 6.28
CA GLU A 27 -21.74 -7.95 7.03
C GLU A 27 -20.55 -7.50 6.16
N TYR A 28 -20.73 -6.37 5.46
CA TYR A 28 -19.69 -5.74 4.63
C TYR A 28 -18.57 -5.10 5.46
N THR A 29 -18.35 -5.58 6.67
CA THR A 29 -17.28 -5.12 7.55
C THR A 29 -15.94 -5.78 7.25
N ASP A 30 -15.92 -6.93 6.59
CA ASP A 30 -14.70 -7.53 6.06
C ASP A 30 -14.52 -7.11 4.60
N TYR A 31 -13.61 -6.16 4.40
CA TYR A 31 -13.14 -5.84 3.06
C TYR A 31 -12.32 -7.01 2.52
N ASP A 32 -12.96 -7.91 1.78
CA ASP A 32 -12.24 -8.92 1.03
C ASP A 32 -11.45 -8.28 -0.13
N SER A 33 -10.50 -9.00 -0.68
CA SER A 33 -9.70 -8.53 -1.82
C SER A 33 -10.58 -8.11 -2.99
N LYS A 34 -11.67 -8.85 -3.26
CA LYS A 34 -12.59 -8.56 -4.33
C LYS A 34 -13.26 -7.19 -4.18
N TYR A 35 -13.68 -6.83 -2.96
CA TYR A 35 -14.29 -5.51 -2.71
C TYR A 35 -13.30 -4.36 -2.95
N VAL A 36 -12.03 -4.57 -2.60
CA VAL A 36 -10.98 -3.56 -2.81
C VAL A 36 -10.69 -3.37 -4.30
N PHE A 37 -10.58 -4.44 -5.07
CA PHE A 37 -10.14 -4.42 -6.47
C PHE A 37 -11.28 -4.28 -7.50
N THR A 38 -12.52 -4.12 -7.07
CA THR A 38 -13.66 -3.81 -7.94
C THR A 38 -14.17 -2.38 -7.79
N ASN A 39 -13.52 -1.54 -6.98
CA ASN A 39 -13.90 -0.15 -6.75
C ASN A 39 -12.69 0.77 -6.89
N PHE A 40 -12.80 1.82 -7.72
CA PHE A 40 -11.70 2.77 -7.96
C PHE A 40 -11.22 3.47 -6.69
N ASP A 41 -12.14 3.91 -5.83
CA ASP A 41 -11.78 4.64 -4.61
C ASP A 41 -11.07 3.73 -3.60
N ASN A 42 -11.52 2.49 -3.49
CA ASN A 42 -10.88 1.50 -2.61
C ASN A 42 -9.48 1.12 -3.11
N THR A 43 -9.35 0.92 -4.43
CA THR A 43 -8.05 0.63 -5.07
C THR A 43 -7.09 1.81 -4.92
N ALA A 44 -7.57 3.05 -5.13
CA ALA A 44 -6.80 4.27 -4.87
C ALA A 44 -6.43 4.40 -3.39
N GLY A 45 -7.36 4.09 -2.48
CA GLY A 45 -7.13 4.05 -1.04
C GLY A 45 -6.04 3.07 -0.65
N PHE A 46 -5.97 1.91 -1.30
CA PHE A 46 -4.91 0.92 -1.05
C PHE A 46 -3.52 1.48 -1.39
N ILE A 47 -3.35 2.09 -2.55
CA ILE A 47 -2.09 2.75 -2.93
C ILE A 47 -1.77 3.90 -1.98
N THR A 48 -2.76 4.74 -1.65
CA THR A 48 -2.58 5.84 -0.71
C THR A 48 -2.12 5.36 0.68
N ASN A 49 -2.62 4.21 1.12
CA ASN A 49 -2.16 3.60 2.37
C ASN A 49 -0.66 3.22 2.30
N ILE A 50 -0.16 2.72 1.17
CA ILE A 50 1.27 2.43 1.01
C ILE A 50 2.10 3.71 1.10
N TYR A 51 1.63 4.83 0.51
CA TYR A 51 2.27 6.14 0.68
C TYR A 51 2.32 6.60 2.15
N GLY A 52 1.34 6.21 2.95
CA GLY A 52 1.28 6.53 4.39
C GLY A 52 2.43 5.95 5.22
N PHE A 53 3.18 4.98 4.69
CA PHE A 53 4.37 4.42 5.34
C PHE A 53 5.66 5.15 5.00
N LEU A 54 5.64 6.15 4.11
CA LEU A 54 6.81 6.97 3.83
C LEU A 54 7.25 7.72 5.09
N GLU A 55 8.54 7.74 5.33
CA GLU A 55 9.08 8.46 6.48
C GLU A 55 8.85 9.97 6.35
N ASP A 56 8.36 10.58 7.42
CA ASP A 56 8.30 12.01 7.54
C ASP A 56 9.71 12.55 7.79
N GLY A 57 10.29 13.20 6.78
CA GLY A 57 11.64 13.77 6.86
C GLY A 57 11.80 14.86 7.94
N PHE A 58 10.69 15.44 8.43
CA PHE A 58 10.74 16.47 9.47
C PHE A 58 10.77 15.91 10.88
N ALA A 59 10.13 14.78 11.14
CA ALA A 59 9.98 14.25 12.50
C ALA A 59 10.08 12.73 12.55
N PRO A 60 11.10 12.09 11.92
CA PRO A 60 11.18 10.64 11.76
C PRO A 60 11.34 9.91 13.09
N TYR A 61 11.84 10.55 14.13
CA TYR A 61 12.19 9.92 15.40
C TYR A 61 11.41 10.54 16.56
N SER A 62 10.23 9.99 16.84
CA SER A 62 9.39 10.46 17.95
C SER A 62 9.18 11.98 17.98
N ARG A 63 8.93 12.57 16.80
CA ARG A 63 8.80 14.01 16.54
C ARG A 63 10.12 14.80 16.62
N GLY A 64 11.27 14.13 16.71
CA GLY A 64 12.56 14.76 16.62
C GLY A 64 13.04 14.90 15.18
N MET A 65 13.57 16.05 14.82
CA MET A 65 14.19 16.26 13.50
C MET A 65 15.48 15.43 13.38
N LEU A 66 15.81 15.00 12.17
CA LEU A 66 17.06 14.26 11.91
C LEU A 66 18.31 15.06 12.30
N ALA A 67 18.29 16.40 12.18
CA ALA A 67 19.35 17.28 12.64
C ALA A 67 19.66 17.11 14.14
N SER A 68 18.70 16.65 14.95
CA SER A 68 18.91 16.38 16.38
C SER A 68 19.56 15.02 16.66
N ALA A 69 19.82 14.21 15.63
CA ALA A 69 20.60 12.99 15.74
C ALA A 69 22.11 13.21 15.55
N CYS A 70 22.52 14.43 15.21
CA CYS A 70 23.91 14.87 15.05
C CYS A 70 24.16 16.16 15.85
N ASP A 71 25.27 16.81 15.62
CA ASP A 71 25.68 18.03 16.31
C ASP A 71 25.07 19.33 15.76
N GLU A 72 24.20 19.26 14.77
CA GLU A 72 23.54 20.42 14.17
C GLU A 72 22.42 21.00 15.07
N ALA A 73 21.74 20.15 15.85
CA ALA A 73 20.64 20.57 16.73
C ALA A 73 20.53 19.68 17.97
N GLU A 74 19.92 20.21 19.02
CA GLU A 74 19.57 19.44 20.22
C GLU A 74 18.04 19.35 20.37
N TYR A 75 17.54 18.15 20.67
CA TYR A 75 16.14 17.94 20.94
C TYR A 75 15.84 18.22 22.40
N SER A 76 14.95 19.17 22.66
CA SER A 76 14.68 19.71 24.02
C SER A 76 14.00 18.72 24.97
N TRP A 77 13.36 17.68 24.46
CA TRP A 77 12.69 16.66 25.28
C TRP A 77 13.69 15.58 25.71
N LYS A 78 13.95 15.53 27.02
CA LYS A 78 14.95 14.64 27.61
C LYS A 78 14.76 13.14 27.37
N ASN A 79 13.55 12.70 27.01
CA ASN A 79 13.21 11.30 26.78
C ASN A 79 12.86 11.01 25.32
N GLY A 80 13.25 11.87 24.40
CA GLY A 80 13.04 11.64 22.96
C GLY A 80 13.96 10.54 22.43
N SER A 81 13.45 9.61 21.63
CA SER A 81 14.25 8.52 21.05
C SER A 81 15.39 9.02 20.17
N VAL A 82 15.27 10.20 19.57
CA VAL A 82 16.34 10.85 18.80
C VAL A 82 17.62 11.05 19.63
N GLN A 83 17.51 11.21 20.95
CA GLN A 83 18.68 11.37 21.83
C GLN A 83 19.50 10.08 21.98
N ASN A 84 18.98 8.93 21.58
CA ASN A 84 19.72 7.68 21.56
C ASN A 84 20.98 7.76 20.67
N PHE A 85 20.95 8.61 19.64
CA PHE A 85 22.10 8.85 18.78
C PHE A 85 23.23 9.60 19.49
N THR A 86 22.89 10.56 20.36
CA THR A 86 23.85 11.46 20.99
C THR A 86 24.26 11.03 22.39
N ASN A 87 23.45 10.25 23.11
CA ASN A 87 23.68 9.82 24.47
C ASN A 87 24.38 8.44 24.58
N GLY A 88 24.70 7.80 23.46
CA GLY A 88 25.39 6.52 23.41
C GLY A 88 24.51 5.29 23.73
N SER A 89 23.21 5.47 23.83
CA SER A 89 22.28 4.35 24.09
C SER A 89 21.82 3.61 22.83
N TRP A 90 22.18 4.10 21.65
CA TRP A 90 21.88 3.42 20.40
C TRP A 90 22.70 2.13 20.27
N SER A 91 22.01 1.03 20.05
CA SER A 91 22.61 -0.29 19.89
C SER A 91 21.72 -1.20 19.06
N ALA A 92 22.22 -2.38 18.70
CA ALA A 92 21.41 -3.40 18.01
C ALA A 92 20.16 -3.83 18.80
N LEU A 93 20.15 -3.66 20.12
CA LEU A 93 19.01 -3.94 21.00
C LEU A 93 18.10 -2.73 21.21
N ASN A 94 18.56 -1.54 20.86
CA ASN A 94 17.83 -0.29 20.98
C ASN A 94 17.97 0.49 19.65
N ALA A 95 17.75 -0.19 18.57
CA ALA A 95 17.74 0.39 17.23
C ALA A 95 16.47 1.23 17.05
N MET A 96 16.61 2.35 16.37
CA MET A 96 15.47 3.15 15.90
C MET A 96 14.99 2.52 14.61
N ASP A 97 14.17 1.46 14.75
CA ASP A 97 13.92 0.59 13.63
C ASP A 97 12.65 1.00 12.87
N ALA A 98 12.78 1.00 11.57
CA ALA A 98 11.68 1.01 10.62
C ALA A 98 11.52 -0.37 9.96
N TRP A 99 12.10 -1.43 10.52
CA TRP A 99 12.08 -2.77 9.93
C TRP A 99 10.65 -3.23 9.64
N SER A 100 9.82 -3.27 10.67
CA SER A 100 8.45 -3.72 10.56
C SER A 100 7.64 -2.87 9.58
N THR A 101 7.79 -1.54 9.64
CA THR A 101 7.12 -0.60 8.74
C THR A 101 7.54 -0.83 7.29
N ASN A 102 8.84 -0.94 7.01
CA ASN A 102 9.35 -1.17 5.67
C ASN A 102 8.85 -2.49 5.09
N TYR A 103 8.93 -3.59 5.85
CA TYR A 103 8.48 -4.89 5.36
C TYR A 103 6.96 -4.99 5.25
N PHE A 104 6.22 -4.31 6.11
CA PHE A 104 4.77 -4.20 5.94
C PHE A 104 4.42 -3.46 4.64
N ALA A 105 5.07 -2.34 4.36
CA ALA A 105 4.86 -1.58 3.13
C ALA A 105 5.29 -2.36 1.87
N ILE A 106 6.43 -3.08 1.92
CA ILE A 106 6.87 -3.97 0.84
C ILE A 106 5.83 -5.05 0.58
N ARG A 107 5.31 -5.69 1.64
CA ARG A 107 4.26 -6.70 1.52
C ARG A 107 2.99 -6.13 0.90
N GLN A 108 2.57 -4.93 1.30
CA GLN A 108 1.41 -4.26 0.70
C GLN A 108 1.63 -3.97 -0.79
N ALA A 109 2.82 -3.50 -1.17
CA ALA A 109 3.15 -3.25 -2.57
C ALA A 109 3.17 -4.56 -3.39
N ASN A 110 3.76 -5.63 -2.85
CA ASN A 110 3.73 -6.95 -3.50
C ASN A 110 2.30 -7.48 -3.64
N TYR A 111 1.48 -7.35 -2.58
CA TYR A 111 0.09 -7.77 -2.60
C TYR A 111 -0.72 -7.02 -3.67
N PHE A 112 -0.58 -5.70 -3.73
CA PHE A 112 -1.23 -4.89 -4.75
C PHE A 112 -0.84 -5.33 -6.16
N LEU A 113 0.47 -5.48 -6.42
CA LEU A 113 0.98 -5.89 -7.73
C LEU A 113 0.53 -7.30 -8.15
N ALA A 114 0.40 -8.22 -7.19
CA ALA A 114 -0.07 -9.57 -7.45
C ALA A 114 -1.56 -9.65 -7.80
N HIS A 115 -2.38 -8.68 -7.34
CA HIS A 115 -3.83 -8.68 -7.53
C HIS A 115 -4.31 -7.67 -8.58
N MET A 116 -3.40 -6.96 -9.25
CA MET A 116 -3.80 -5.98 -10.28
C MET A 116 -4.60 -6.59 -11.43
N ASP A 117 -4.28 -7.80 -11.84
CA ASP A 117 -4.97 -8.50 -12.91
C ASP A 117 -6.38 -8.96 -12.52
N GLU A 118 -6.70 -8.95 -11.22
CA GLU A 118 -8.02 -9.27 -10.68
C GLU A 118 -8.96 -8.05 -10.64
N CYS A 119 -8.44 -6.85 -10.94
CA CYS A 119 -9.22 -5.63 -10.91
C CYS A 119 -10.27 -5.62 -12.02
N ASP A 120 -11.54 -5.44 -11.64
CA ASP A 120 -12.66 -5.32 -12.57
C ASP A 120 -13.47 -4.05 -12.25
N PHE A 121 -13.45 -3.11 -13.17
CA PHE A 121 -14.20 -1.86 -13.09
C PHE A 121 -15.32 -1.77 -14.14
N SER A 122 -15.79 -2.89 -14.64
CA SER A 122 -16.83 -2.96 -15.69
C SER A 122 -18.12 -2.23 -15.30
N ASP A 123 -18.47 -2.23 -14.02
CA ASP A 123 -19.65 -1.53 -13.48
C ASP A 123 -19.58 -0.01 -13.63
N TYR A 124 -18.38 0.55 -13.75
CA TYR A 124 -18.14 1.99 -13.90
C TYR A 124 -18.05 2.46 -15.34
N LYS A 125 -18.09 1.55 -16.33
CA LYS A 125 -17.81 1.82 -17.75
C LYS A 125 -18.63 2.94 -18.37
N PHE A 126 -19.81 3.21 -17.84
CA PHE A 126 -20.71 4.25 -18.35
C PHE A 126 -20.59 5.58 -17.57
N ASN A 127 -19.73 5.64 -16.58
CA ASN A 127 -19.48 6.87 -15.82
C ASN A 127 -18.66 7.85 -16.66
N LYS A 128 -18.95 9.16 -16.51
CA LYS A 128 -18.28 10.23 -17.30
C LYS A 128 -16.78 10.29 -17.03
N ASP A 129 -16.32 9.88 -15.88
CA ASP A 129 -14.93 9.93 -15.40
C ASP A 129 -14.22 8.57 -15.54
N TYR A 130 -14.84 7.58 -16.14
CA TYR A 130 -14.28 6.23 -16.26
C TYR A 130 -12.88 6.22 -16.89
N ASP A 131 -12.71 6.92 -18.04
CA ASP A 131 -11.43 6.95 -18.75
C ASP A 131 -10.33 7.62 -17.89
N ALA A 132 -10.66 8.69 -17.17
CA ALA A 132 -9.74 9.37 -16.28
C ALA A 132 -9.35 8.46 -15.08
N GLN A 133 -10.30 7.72 -14.55
CA GLN A 133 -10.08 6.75 -13.46
C GLN A 133 -9.21 5.58 -13.94
N MET A 134 -9.49 5.01 -15.10
CA MET A 134 -8.67 3.96 -15.71
C MET A 134 -7.25 4.43 -15.99
N LEU A 135 -7.08 5.67 -16.44
CA LEU A 135 -5.76 6.26 -16.66
C LEU A 135 -4.95 6.36 -15.34
N ARG A 136 -5.60 6.73 -14.24
CA ARG A 136 -4.98 6.72 -12.91
C ARG A 136 -4.63 5.31 -12.46
N PHE A 137 -5.59 4.38 -12.55
CA PHE A 137 -5.40 2.98 -12.19
C PHE A 137 -4.21 2.34 -12.91
N ASN A 138 -4.09 2.54 -14.22
CA ASN A 138 -3.00 2.00 -15.01
C ASN A 138 -1.60 2.46 -14.54
N ARG A 139 -1.51 3.52 -13.76
CA ARG A 139 -0.25 4.03 -13.18
C ARG A 139 0.06 3.46 -11.83
N TYR A 140 -0.94 3.02 -11.08
CA TYR A 140 -0.74 2.51 -9.72
C TYR A 140 0.27 1.36 -9.66
N GLN A 141 0.39 0.55 -10.72
CA GLN A 141 1.43 -0.47 -10.80
C GLN A 141 2.85 0.12 -10.74
N TYR A 142 3.07 1.27 -11.39
CA TYR A 142 4.37 1.92 -11.41
C TYR A 142 4.64 2.63 -10.08
N GLU A 143 3.62 3.21 -9.48
CA GLU A 143 3.70 3.80 -8.14
C GLU A 143 3.99 2.72 -7.08
N ALA A 144 3.31 1.59 -7.13
CA ALA A 144 3.57 0.47 -6.21
C ALA A 144 4.98 -0.09 -6.37
N ARG A 145 5.49 -0.21 -7.61
CA ARG A 145 6.87 -0.63 -7.89
C ARG A 145 7.88 0.36 -7.35
N PHE A 146 7.64 1.66 -7.52
CA PHE A 146 8.48 2.72 -6.95
C PHE A 146 8.52 2.65 -5.43
N LEU A 147 7.35 2.57 -4.79
CA LEU A 147 7.24 2.50 -3.33
C LEU A 147 7.95 1.25 -2.78
N ARG A 148 7.79 0.09 -3.43
CA ARG A 148 8.54 -1.12 -3.07
C ARG A 148 10.04 -0.92 -3.15
N ALA A 149 10.53 -0.32 -4.23
CA ALA A 149 11.94 -0.01 -4.42
C ALA A 149 12.45 0.97 -3.34
N TYR A 150 11.67 1.99 -3.02
CA TYR A 150 11.97 2.95 -1.97
C TYR A 150 12.11 2.29 -0.60
N PHE A 151 11.16 1.42 -0.21
CA PHE A 151 11.22 0.74 1.09
C PHE A 151 12.37 -0.27 1.16
N TYR A 152 12.77 -0.90 0.06
CA TYR A 152 13.99 -1.70 0.02
C TYR A 152 15.24 -0.84 0.15
N PHE A 153 15.28 0.31 -0.51
CA PHE A 153 16.39 1.26 -0.37
C PHE A 153 16.57 1.69 1.09
N THR A 154 15.49 2.12 1.75
CA THR A 154 15.55 2.54 3.17
C THR A 154 15.88 1.37 4.11
N ALA A 155 15.45 0.15 3.79
CA ALA A 155 15.83 -1.03 4.55
C ALA A 155 17.34 -1.32 4.43
N VAL A 156 17.90 -1.26 3.23
CA VAL A 156 19.34 -1.47 2.99
C VAL A 156 20.17 -0.36 3.64
N GLU A 157 19.72 0.90 3.54
CA GLU A 157 20.39 2.04 4.18
C GLU A 157 20.56 1.84 5.69
N LYS A 158 19.57 1.27 6.36
CA LYS A 158 19.58 1.09 7.82
C LYS A 158 20.19 -0.23 8.28
N PHE A 159 20.05 -1.30 7.50
CA PHE A 159 20.33 -2.67 7.96
C PHE A 159 21.38 -3.41 7.11
N GLY A 160 21.85 -2.83 6.01
CA GLY A 160 22.78 -3.50 5.10
C GLY A 160 22.09 -4.64 4.33
N ASP A 161 22.58 -5.87 4.47
CA ASP A 161 21.97 -7.04 3.86
C ASP A 161 20.59 -7.31 4.47
N VAL A 162 19.59 -7.49 3.61
CA VAL A 162 18.18 -7.64 4.03
C VAL A 162 17.49 -8.78 3.28
N PRO A 163 16.48 -9.43 3.86
CA PRO A 163 15.63 -10.38 3.13
C PRO A 163 14.96 -9.69 1.94
N PHE A 164 15.03 -10.31 0.76
CA PHE A 164 14.51 -9.73 -0.48
C PHE A 164 13.50 -10.67 -1.14
N THR A 165 12.32 -10.13 -1.46
CA THR A 165 11.28 -10.81 -2.23
C THR A 165 10.40 -9.83 -2.99
N THR A 166 9.91 -10.24 -4.15
CA THR A 166 8.89 -9.51 -4.92
C THR A 166 7.54 -10.20 -4.88
N GLU A 167 7.41 -11.25 -4.07
CA GLU A 167 6.22 -12.08 -3.95
C GLU A 167 5.54 -11.87 -2.59
N VAL A 168 4.27 -12.25 -2.51
CA VAL A 168 3.51 -12.29 -1.26
C VAL A 168 3.81 -13.62 -0.59
N LEU A 169 4.55 -13.58 0.51
CA LEU A 169 4.96 -14.75 1.26
C LEU A 169 3.99 -15.05 2.41
N THR A 170 3.86 -16.32 2.74
CA THR A 170 3.30 -16.79 4.01
C THR A 170 4.25 -16.47 5.16
N GLU A 171 3.79 -16.61 6.41
CA GLU A 171 4.61 -16.37 7.59
C GLU A 171 5.83 -17.29 7.65
N ASP A 172 5.64 -18.57 7.34
CA ASP A 172 6.73 -19.56 7.36
C ASP A 172 7.78 -19.28 6.30
N GLU A 173 7.36 -18.92 5.07
CA GLU A 173 8.26 -18.55 3.98
C GLU A 173 9.04 -17.26 4.30
N ALA A 174 8.36 -16.26 4.87
CA ALA A 174 8.99 -15.01 5.26
C ALA A 174 10.04 -15.20 6.35
N ASN A 175 9.76 -16.06 7.34
CA ASN A 175 10.69 -16.38 8.43
C ASN A 175 11.88 -17.25 7.95
N ALA A 176 11.72 -18.00 6.88
CA ALA A 176 12.78 -18.83 6.29
C ALA A 176 13.66 -18.04 5.29
N LEU A 177 13.27 -16.82 4.89
CA LEU A 177 13.95 -16.05 3.86
C LEU A 177 15.34 -15.57 4.35
N PRO A 178 16.43 -15.94 3.68
CA PRO A 178 17.76 -15.48 4.05
C PRO A 178 17.97 -14.01 3.68
N ARG A 179 19.00 -13.39 4.25
CA ARG A 179 19.42 -12.04 3.84
C ARG A 179 20.07 -12.10 2.46
N THR A 180 19.68 -11.19 1.60
CA THR A 180 20.29 -10.94 0.30
C THR A 180 21.34 -9.82 0.44
N PRO A 181 22.48 -9.92 -0.22
CA PRO A 181 23.52 -8.88 -0.20
C PRO A 181 22.95 -7.52 -0.58
N ALA A 182 23.31 -6.48 0.18
CA ALA A 182 22.86 -5.10 -0.04
C ALA A 182 23.05 -4.64 -1.50
N LYS A 183 24.16 -5.01 -2.11
CA LYS A 183 24.44 -4.68 -3.52
C LYS A 183 23.36 -5.20 -4.47
N GLU A 184 22.94 -6.45 -4.31
CA GLU A 184 21.92 -7.07 -5.18
C GLU A 184 20.56 -6.38 -5.03
N VAL A 185 20.20 -6.01 -3.81
CA VAL A 185 18.96 -5.27 -3.52
C VAL A 185 19.03 -3.86 -4.13
N LEU A 186 20.17 -3.17 -4.02
CA LEU A 186 20.36 -1.85 -4.63
C LEU A 186 20.36 -1.93 -6.16
N ASP A 187 20.95 -2.95 -6.76
CA ASP A 187 20.90 -3.19 -8.21
C ASP A 187 19.45 -3.40 -8.68
N PHE A 188 18.61 -4.09 -7.88
CA PHE A 188 17.18 -4.19 -8.14
C PHE A 188 16.49 -2.82 -8.04
N VAL A 189 16.76 -2.02 -7.00
CA VAL A 189 16.17 -0.69 -6.81
C VAL A 189 16.45 0.21 -8.02
N VAL A 190 17.70 0.28 -8.46
CA VAL A 190 18.10 1.07 -9.64
C VAL A 190 17.36 0.59 -10.89
N LYS A 191 17.35 -0.73 -11.13
CA LYS A 191 16.66 -1.31 -12.28
C LYS A 191 15.16 -1.03 -12.29
N GLU A 192 14.50 -1.11 -11.13
CA GLU A 192 13.07 -0.78 -11.01
C GLU A 192 12.82 0.70 -11.31
N CYS A 193 13.61 1.61 -10.72
CA CYS A 193 13.50 3.04 -10.96
C CYS A 193 13.71 3.39 -12.45
N ASP A 194 14.73 2.83 -13.09
CA ASP A 194 14.99 3.07 -14.51
C ASP A 194 13.84 2.56 -15.40
N ALA A 195 13.27 1.40 -15.06
CA ALA A 195 12.19 0.79 -15.83
C ALA A 195 10.86 1.57 -15.76
N ILE A 196 10.61 2.30 -14.67
CA ILE A 196 9.35 3.00 -14.44
C ILE A 196 9.45 4.52 -14.62
N ALA A 197 10.66 5.08 -14.74
CA ALA A 197 10.88 6.52 -14.80
C ALA A 197 10.07 7.23 -15.91
N ASP A 198 9.88 6.56 -17.04
CA ASP A 198 9.12 7.07 -18.18
C ASP A 198 7.60 6.81 -18.09
N LYS A 199 7.16 6.05 -17.10
CA LYS A 199 5.76 5.62 -16.93
C LYS A 199 5.02 6.45 -15.89
N LEU A 200 5.76 7.16 -15.03
CA LEU A 200 5.19 8.03 -14.02
C LEU A 200 4.95 9.43 -14.59
N PRO A 201 3.85 10.11 -14.22
CA PRO A 201 3.52 11.42 -14.73
C PRO A 201 4.45 12.51 -14.17
N VAL A 202 4.67 13.58 -14.97
CA VAL A 202 5.46 14.75 -14.54
C VAL A 202 4.69 15.65 -13.57
N ASP A 203 3.37 15.68 -13.69
CA ASP A 203 2.51 16.57 -12.90
C ASP A 203 1.16 15.90 -12.63
N TYR A 204 0.95 15.52 -11.38
CA TYR A 204 -0.30 14.89 -10.94
C TYR A 204 -1.51 15.84 -10.96
N SER A 205 -1.31 17.16 -10.94
CA SER A 205 -2.40 18.12 -10.98
C SER A 205 -3.10 18.17 -12.34
N LYS A 206 -2.44 17.69 -13.39
CA LYS A 206 -2.95 17.69 -14.78
C LYS A 206 -3.54 16.35 -15.21
N LEU A 207 -3.72 15.42 -14.30
CA LEU A 207 -4.18 14.05 -14.58
C LEU A 207 -5.64 13.93 -15.04
N GLY A 208 -6.40 15.04 -15.14
CA GLY A 208 -7.79 15.02 -15.59
C GLY A 208 -7.99 15.39 -17.06
N ASP A 209 -7.10 16.16 -17.65
CA ASP A 209 -7.38 16.85 -18.89
C ASP A 209 -6.49 16.51 -20.09
N ASP A 210 -5.27 15.93 -19.87
CA ASP A 210 -4.35 15.62 -20.98
C ASP A 210 -3.46 14.42 -20.68
N ALA A 211 -3.83 13.27 -21.20
CA ALA A 211 -3.06 12.02 -21.05
C ALA A 211 -1.66 12.08 -21.69
N ALA A 212 -1.48 12.93 -22.71
CA ALA A 212 -0.21 13.09 -23.45
C ALA A 212 0.80 13.99 -22.73
N ALA A 213 0.35 14.90 -21.86
CA ALA A 213 1.22 15.85 -21.15
C ALA A 213 1.89 15.25 -19.89
N ASN A 214 1.47 14.05 -19.47
CA ASN A 214 1.73 13.53 -18.14
C ASN A 214 2.90 12.53 -18.04
N GLU A 215 3.74 12.46 -19.06
CA GLU A 215 4.76 11.40 -19.18
C GLU A 215 6.07 11.60 -18.38
N LYS A 216 6.27 12.65 -17.59
CA LYS A 216 7.65 13.02 -17.19
C LYS A 216 8.01 13.26 -15.73
N ILE A 217 7.17 12.98 -14.70
CA ILE A 217 7.55 13.25 -13.27
C ILE A 217 8.46 12.17 -12.65
N GLY A 218 8.34 10.93 -13.04
CA GLY A 218 9.19 9.86 -12.51
C GLY A 218 10.68 10.01 -12.77
N ARG A 219 11.06 10.84 -13.79
CA ARG A 219 12.48 11.08 -14.14
C ARG A 219 13.24 11.94 -13.14
N ALA A 220 12.59 12.85 -12.46
CA ALA A 220 13.27 13.78 -11.56
C ALA A 220 13.67 13.07 -10.25
N SER A 221 12.77 12.31 -9.65
CA SER A 221 13.02 11.65 -8.35
C SER A 221 14.02 10.50 -8.41
N CYS A 222 14.20 9.84 -9.56
CA CYS A 222 15.18 8.76 -9.75
C CYS A 222 16.57 9.24 -10.20
N ARG A 223 16.72 10.48 -10.74
CA ARG A 223 18.00 10.99 -11.26
C ARG A 223 18.75 11.91 -10.31
N GLU A 224 18.13 12.41 -9.26
CA GLU A 224 18.78 13.32 -8.28
C GLU A 224 19.42 12.60 -7.09
N ARG A 225 19.58 11.30 -7.16
CA ARG A 225 20.31 10.47 -6.19
C ARG A 225 21.34 9.65 -6.98
#